data_5d2de2701cb810b331efda89b51ae677
#
_entry.id   5d2de2701cb810b331efda89b51ae677
#
_cell.length_a   1.000
_cell.length_b   1.000
_cell.length_c   1.000
_cell.angle_alpha   90.00
_cell.angle_beta   90.00
_cell.angle_gamma   90.00
#
_symmetry.space_group_name_H-M   'P 1'
#
loop_
_entity.id
_entity.type
_entity.pdbx_description
1 polymer ?
#
loop_
_entity_poly.entity_id
_entity_poly.type
_entity_poly.pdbx_seq_one_letter_code
_entity_poly.pdbx_strand_id
1 'polypeptide(L)'
;MTASDALGVVTDPNQISTNRVTLPEGLRARQIFDLISEKTGIERKLFTEAVADLGALGIPGEAPNIEGYLFPATYNFEPNATAAEIVEILTQRMIEELNSIGVPKERWHEVLTLASVVQLETQSEEDMQKAARVFLNRLDKNMPLQSDATVNYGTSGETVTTTDAQREDDNPYNTYRYPGLPVGPIGSPGAVAIKAVFEPIAGPWLYFVTINLETGETIFTNTYADHLVQVKKFQAWLRANPEWND
;
A
#
# COMPACT_ATOMS: atom_id res chain seq x y z
N MET A 1 -33.01 34.84 12.94
CA MET A 1 -32.06 34.60 11.87
C MET A 1 -32.57 35.26 10.60
N THR A 2 -31.85 36.24 10.05
CA THR A 2 -32.25 36.91 8.81
C THR A 2 -31.95 36.02 7.60
N ALA A 3 -32.58 36.31 6.44
CA ALA A 3 -32.28 35.55 5.20
C ALA A 3 -30.79 35.68 4.81
N SER A 4 -30.14 36.79 5.15
CA SER A 4 -28.71 37.00 4.93
C SER A 4 -27.85 36.11 5.85
N ASP A 5 -28.26 35.96 7.13
CA ASP A 5 -27.55 35.09 8.08
C ASP A 5 -27.69 33.62 7.66
N ALA A 6 -28.87 33.20 7.17
CA ALA A 6 -29.13 31.88 6.67
C ALA A 6 -28.28 31.57 5.40
N LEU A 7 -28.16 32.58 4.50
CA LEU A 7 -27.32 32.42 3.30
C LEU A 7 -25.84 32.33 3.67
N GLY A 8 -25.37 33.11 4.65
CA GLY A 8 -24.00 33.06 5.17
C GLY A 8 -23.66 31.68 5.75
N VAL A 9 -24.58 31.06 6.50
CA VAL A 9 -24.41 29.72 7.06
C VAL A 9 -24.36 28.65 5.96
N VAL A 10 -25.23 28.76 4.95
CA VAL A 10 -25.29 27.75 3.84
C VAL A 10 -24.10 27.86 2.87
N THR A 11 -23.49 29.06 2.75
CA THR A 11 -22.35 29.30 1.86
C THR A 11 -20.98 29.22 2.55
N ASP A 12 -20.93 29.06 3.87
CA ASP A 12 -19.67 28.87 4.61
C ASP A 12 -19.23 27.43 4.56
N PRO A 13 -18.13 27.08 3.85
CA PRO A 13 -17.62 25.71 3.75
C PRO A 13 -17.27 25.09 5.11
N ASN A 14 -17.01 25.92 6.14
CA ASN A 14 -16.68 25.45 7.49
C ASN A 14 -17.91 25.06 8.32
N GLN A 15 -19.12 25.39 7.84
CA GLN A 15 -20.39 25.04 8.48
C GLN A 15 -21.07 23.81 7.85
N ILE A 16 -20.55 23.33 6.74
CA ILE A 16 -20.97 22.04 6.17
C ILE A 16 -20.37 20.96 7.06
N SER A 17 -21.23 20.30 7.84
CA SER A 17 -20.80 19.13 8.61
C SER A 17 -20.43 18.02 7.64
N THR A 18 -19.14 17.78 7.44
CA THR A 18 -18.62 16.64 6.65
C THR A 18 -17.78 15.76 7.54
N ASN A 19 -17.82 14.46 7.28
CA ASN A 19 -16.91 13.50 7.90
C ASN A 19 -15.57 13.54 7.15
N ARG A 20 -14.65 14.41 7.58
CA ARG A 20 -13.30 14.48 7.01
C ARG A 20 -12.46 13.32 7.52
N VAL A 21 -12.03 12.45 6.62
CA VAL A 21 -11.21 11.28 6.91
C VAL A 21 -9.95 11.29 6.02
N THR A 22 -8.78 11.21 6.64
CA THR A 22 -7.50 11.03 5.92
C THR A 22 -7.11 9.58 6.01
N LEU A 23 -6.93 8.94 4.86
CA LEU A 23 -6.47 7.57 4.70
C LEU A 23 -5.00 7.59 4.29
N PRO A 24 -4.05 7.27 5.18
CA PRO A 24 -2.63 7.13 4.85
C PRO A 24 -2.38 6.03 3.82
N GLU A 25 -1.30 6.17 3.06
CA GLU A 25 -0.80 5.13 2.16
C GLU A 25 -0.35 3.90 2.93
N GLY A 26 -0.39 2.72 2.28
CA GLY A 26 0.04 1.44 2.85
C GLY A 26 -0.94 0.78 3.82
N LEU A 27 -2.07 1.41 4.17
CA LEU A 27 -3.07 0.80 5.04
C LEU A 27 -3.72 -0.42 4.36
N ARG A 28 -3.97 -1.46 5.16
CA ARG A 28 -4.80 -2.60 4.75
C ARG A 28 -6.27 -2.19 4.71
N ALA A 29 -7.07 -2.80 3.85
CA ALA A 29 -8.50 -2.51 3.72
C ALA A 29 -9.24 -2.56 5.06
N ARG A 30 -8.89 -3.53 5.93
CA ARG A 30 -9.48 -3.62 7.29
C ARG A 30 -9.21 -2.37 8.13
N GLN A 31 -7.99 -1.80 8.06
CA GLN A 31 -7.59 -0.61 8.81
C GLN A 31 -8.29 0.63 8.25
N ILE A 32 -8.46 0.69 6.93
CA ILE A 32 -9.24 1.74 6.25
C ILE A 32 -10.68 1.72 6.75
N PHE A 33 -11.31 0.56 6.78
CA PHE A 33 -12.70 0.42 7.27
C PHE A 33 -12.82 0.76 8.75
N ASP A 34 -11.85 0.35 9.59
CA ASP A 34 -11.83 0.69 11.01
C ASP A 34 -11.74 2.22 11.20
N LEU A 35 -10.85 2.88 10.47
CA LEU A 35 -10.65 4.32 10.53
C LEU A 35 -11.89 5.10 10.06
N ILE A 36 -12.51 4.67 8.96
CA ILE A 36 -13.75 5.31 8.47
C ILE A 36 -14.90 5.07 9.44
N SER A 37 -15.05 3.85 9.95
CA SER A 37 -16.07 3.50 10.95
C SER A 37 -15.96 4.37 12.21
N GLU A 38 -14.74 4.59 12.72
CA GLU A 38 -14.48 5.48 13.87
C GLU A 38 -14.92 6.93 13.60
N LYS A 39 -14.65 7.45 12.39
CA LYS A 39 -14.93 8.85 12.04
C LYS A 39 -16.38 9.11 11.65
N THR A 40 -17.05 8.12 11.04
CA THR A 40 -18.41 8.28 10.51
C THR A 40 -19.49 7.69 11.42
N GLY A 41 -19.13 6.78 12.33
CA GLY A 41 -20.08 6.01 13.13
C GLY A 41 -20.77 4.88 12.35
N ILE A 42 -20.42 4.65 11.08
CA ILE A 42 -20.97 3.54 10.29
C ILE A 42 -20.36 2.24 10.78
N GLU A 43 -21.19 1.22 11.03
CA GLU A 43 -20.71 -0.08 11.49
C GLU A 43 -19.77 -0.72 10.46
N ARG A 44 -18.61 -1.21 10.92
CA ARG A 44 -17.61 -1.88 10.08
C ARG A 44 -18.17 -3.01 9.21
N LYS A 45 -19.15 -3.76 9.75
CA LYS A 45 -19.81 -4.86 9.05
C LYS A 45 -20.40 -4.42 7.70
N LEU A 46 -20.96 -3.20 7.62
CA LEU A 46 -21.56 -2.66 6.41
C LEU A 46 -20.53 -2.43 5.30
N PHE A 47 -19.28 -2.09 5.65
CA PHE A 47 -18.17 -2.01 4.68
C PHE A 47 -17.81 -3.39 4.14
N THR A 48 -17.80 -4.42 5.00
CA THR A 48 -17.56 -5.81 4.56
C THR A 48 -18.66 -6.30 3.61
N GLU A 49 -19.90 -5.93 3.86
CA GLU A 49 -21.04 -6.24 2.98
C GLU A 49 -20.95 -5.47 1.65
N ALA A 50 -20.51 -4.21 1.68
CA ALA A 50 -20.38 -3.35 0.49
C ALA A 50 -19.35 -3.87 -0.52
N VAL A 51 -18.36 -4.66 -0.08
CA VAL A 51 -17.32 -5.23 -0.95
C VAL A 51 -17.59 -6.68 -1.37
N ALA A 52 -18.80 -7.19 -1.16
CA ALA A 52 -19.14 -8.56 -1.52
C ALA A 52 -19.17 -8.83 -3.04
N ASP A 53 -19.45 -7.80 -3.84
CA ASP A 53 -19.43 -7.86 -5.31
C ASP A 53 -18.35 -6.92 -5.86
N LEU A 54 -17.15 -7.44 -6.05
CA LEU A 54 -16.02 -6.68 -6.60
C LEU A 54 -16.25 -6.27 -8.05
N GLY A 55 -17.00 -7.07 -8.82
CA GLY A 55 -17.31 -6.77 -10.21
C GLY A 55 -18.19 -5.53 -10.36
N ALA A 56 -19.15 -5.34 -9.45
CA ALA A 56 -19.98 -4.13 -9.41
C ALA A 56 -19.17 -2.85 -9.14
N LEU A 57 -18.04 -2.97 -8.44
CA LEU A 57 -17.08 -1.89 -8.17
C LEU A 57 -16.08 -1.66 -9.31
N GLY A 58 -16.18 -2.43 -10.43
CA GLY A 58 -15.29 -2.33 -11.58
C GLY A 58 -13.92 -2.99 -11.39
N ILE A 59 -13.72 -3.73 -10.30
CA ILE A 59 -12.48 -4.42 -9.95
C ILE A 59 -12.30 -5.67 -10.83
N PRO A 60 -11.08 -5.95 -11.33
CA PRO A 60 -10.81 -7.14 -12.14
C PRO A 60 -11.09 -8.44 -11.39
N GLY A 61 -11.53 -9.48 -12.13
CA GLY A 61 -11.90 -10.77 -11.56
C GLY A 61 -10.76 -11.58 -10.96
N GLU A 62 -9.51 -11.21 -11.25
CA GLU A 62 -8.30 -11.80 -10.67
C GLU A 62 -8.07 -11.36 -9.22
N ALA A 63 -8.67 -10.24 -8.80
CA ALA A 63 -8.54 -9.74 -7.44
C ALA A 63 -9.25 -10.67 -6.44
N PRO A 64 -8.54 -11.22 -5.43
CA PRO A 64 -9.14 -12.12 -4.45
C PRO A 64 -10.07 -11.38 -3.46
N ASN A 65 -9.88 -10.08 -3.30
CA ASN A 65 -10.62 -9.20 -2.40
C ASN A 65 -10.38 -7.72 -2.78
N ILE A 66 -10.89 -6.81 -1.94
CA ILE A 66 -10.80 -5.34 -2.15
C ILE A 66 -9.41 -4.74 -1.87
N GLU A 67 -8.47 -5.51 -1.32
CA GLU A 67 -7.15 -5.00 -0.90
C GLU A 67 -6.41 -4.35 -2.07
N GLY A 68 -5.83 -3.17 -1.81
CA GLY A 68 -5.12 -2.38 -2.81
C GLY A 68 -6.01 -1.52 -3.71
N TYR A 69 -7.34 -1.69 -3.68
CA TYR A 69 -8.27 -0.94 -4.54
C TYR A 69 -8.97 0.25 -3.85
N LEU A 70 -8.64 0.53 -2.60
CA LEU A 70 -9.13 1.69 -1.84
C LEU A 70 -8.06 2.79 -1.87
N PHE A 71 -8.26 3.86 -2.65
CA PHE A 71 -7.21 4.87 -2.84
C PHE A 71 -6.94 5.68 -1.56
N PRO A 72 -5.67 5.83 -1.14
CA PRO A 72 -5.30 6.64 0.01
C PRO A 72 -5.36 8.13 -0.32
N ALA A 73 -6.20 8.88 0.39
CA ALA A 73 -6.34 10.33 0.25
C ALA A 73 -7.10 10.92 1.45
N THR A 74 -7.29 12.24 1.45
CA THR A 74 -8.22 12.90 2.37
C THR A 74 -9.58 13.06 1.69
N TYR A 75 -10.61 12.51 2.32
CA TYR A 75 -11.99 12.53 1.85
C TYR A 75 -12.88 13.38 2.76
N ASN A 76 -13.92 13.97 2.17
CA ASN A 76 -15.00 14.64 2.90
C ASN A 76 -16.29 13.91 2.55
N PHE A 77 -16.72 13.00 3.41
CA PHE A 77 -17.96 12.24 3.19
C PHE A 77 -19.17 13.04 3.67
N GLU A 78 -20.27 12.91 2.94
CA GLU A 78 -21.56 13.47 3.37
C GLU A 78 -22.00 12.84 4.70
N PRO A 79 -22.68 13.58 5.60
CA PRO A 79 -23.06 13.06 6.92
C PRO A 79 -23.94 11.80 6.89
N ASN A 80 -24.69 11.62 5.82
CA ASN A 80 -25.58 10.48 5.60
C ASN A 80 -25.07 9.48 4.55
N ALA A 81 -23.81 9.58 4.15
CA ALA A 81 -23.22 8.62 3.22
C ALA A 81 -23.28 7.20 3.79
N THR A 82 -23.64 6.25 2.95
CA THR A 82 -23.66 4.83 3.28
C THR A 82 -22.29 4.19 3.11
N ALA A 83 -22.04 3.04 3.70
CA ALA A 83 -20.80 2.29 3.50
C ALA A 83 -20.56 1.95 2.02
N ALA A 84 -21.61 1.63 1.26
CA ALA A 84 -21.53 1.32 -0.17
C ALA A 84 -21.06 2.54 -0.99
N GLU A 85 -21.65 3.71 -0.76
CA GLU A 85 -21.24 4.95 -1.43
C GLU A 85 -19.79 5.33 -1.10
N ILE A 86 -19.37 5.15 0.16
CA ILE A 86 -17.99 5.42 0.56
C ILE A 86 -17.02 4.45 -0.15
N VAL A 87 -17.30 3.16 -0.17
CA VAL A 87 -16.48 2.16 -0.88
C VAL A 87 -16.39 2.49 -2.36
N GLU A 88 -17.51 2.85 -2.99
CA GLU A 88 -17.55 3.26 -4.39
C GLU A 88 -16.66 4.48 -4.65
N ILE A 89 -16.72 5.52 -3.80
CA ILE A 89 -15.85 6.70 -3.89
C ILE A 89 -14.37 6.31 -3.83
N LEU A 90 -13.98 5.45 -2.89
CA LEU A 90 -12.58 5.04 -2.72
C LEU A 90 -12.07 4.21 -3.90
N THR A 91 -12.88 3.28 -4.39
CA THR A 91 -12.52 2.43 -5.53
C THR A 91 -12.51 3.22 -6.84
N GLN A 92 -13.48 4.08 -7.06
CA GLN A 92 -13.51 4.94 -8.23
C GLN A 92 -12.29 5.88 -8.28
N ARG A 93 -11.86 6.41 -7.14
CA ARG A 93 -10.65 7.24 -7.05
C ARG A 93 -9.38 6.45 -7.41
N MET A 94 -9.28 5.17 -7.03
CA MET A 94 -8.19 4.30 -7.46
C MET A 94 -8.23 4.06 -8.98
N ILE A 95 -9.41 3.80 -9.53
CA ILE A 95 -9.59 3.61 -10.98
C ILE A 95 -9.20 4.88 -11.75
N GLU A 96 -9.59 6.04 -11.27
CA GLU A 96 -9.19 7.33 -11.86
C GLU A 96 -7.67 7.52 -11.84
N GLU A 97 -7.02 7.17 -10.74
CA GLU A 97 -5.57 7.26 -10.61
C GLU A 97 -4.85 6.32 -11.59
N LEU A 98 -5.26 5.05 -11.66
CA LEU A 98 -4.72 4.09 -12.63
C LEU A 98 -4.88 4.56 -14.07
N ASN A 99 -6.05 5.11 -14.41
CA ASN A 99 -6.31 5.67 -15.74
C ASN A 99 -5.45 6.92 -16.01
N SER A 100 -5.25 7.79 -15.02
CA SER A 100 -4.45 9.02 -15.15
C SER A 100 -2.96 8.71 -15.41
N ILE A 101 -2.45 7.64 -14.79
CA ILE A 101 -1.10 7.11 -15.02
C ILE A 101 -1.00 6.38 -16.37
N GLY A 102 -2.15 5.94 -16.94
CA GLY A 102 -2.21 5.21 -18.19
C GLY A 102 -2.04 3.69 -18.04
N VAL A 103 -2.30 3.15 -16.84
CA VAL A 103 -2.22 1.69 -16.60
C VAL A 103 -3.38 0.98 -17.31
N PRO A 104 -3.13 0.05 -18.26
CA PRO A 104 -4.18 -0.72 -18.89
C PRO A 104 -4.94 -1.58 -17.86
N LYS A 105 -6.26 -1.74 -18.05
CA LYS A 105 -7.11 -2.45 -17.09
C LYS A 105 -6.63 -3.88 -16.80
N GLU A 106 -6.13 -4.55 -17.81
CA GLU A 106 -5.62 -5.93 -17.73
C GLU A 106 -4.37 -6.04 -16.83
N ARG A 107 -3.72 -4.91 -16.52
CA ARG A 107 -2.54 -4.83 -15.66
C ARG A 107 -2.81 -4.25 -14.29
N TRP A 108 -4.02 -3.81 -14.00
CA TRP A 108 -4.34 -3.17 -12.72
C TRP A 108 -3.96 -4.04 -11.52
N HIS A 109 -4.36 -5.33 -11.55
CA HIS A 109 -4.08 -6.24 -10.45
C HIS A 109 -2.57 -6.46 -10.25
N GLU A 110 -1.83 -6.72 -11.33
CA GLU A 110 -0.37 -6.89 -11.31
C GLU A 110 0.31 -5.64 -10.75
N VAL A 111 -0.03 -4.45 -11.29
CA VAL A 111 0.59 -3.18 -10.90
C VAL A 111 0.27 -2.84 -9.45
N LEU A 112 -0.98 -2.94 -9.01
CA LEU A 112 -1.36 -2.67 -7.61
C LEU A 112 -0.73 -3.66 -6.65
N THR A 113 -0.62 -4.94 -7.03
CA THR A 113 0.05 -5.95 -6.21
C THR A 113 1.50 -5.57 -5.94
N LEU A 114 2.28 -5.27 -6.99
CA LEU A 114 3.67 -4.88 -6.82
C LEU A 114 3.81 -3.50 -6.15
N ALA A 115 2.95 -2.54 -6.49
CA ALA A 115 2.97 -1.20 -5.90
C ALA A 115 2.72 -1.24 -4.38
N SER A 116 1.84 -2.12 -3.91
CA SER A 116 1.59 -2.31 -2.48
C SER A 116 2.81 -2.86 -1.72
N VAL A 117 3.62 -3.69 -2.37
CA VAL A 117 4.89 -4.17 -1.80
C VAL A 117 5.91 -3.02 -1.76
N VAL A 118 6.09 -2.31 -2.88
CA VAL A 118 7.01 -1.16 -2.95
C VAL A 118 6.68 -0.09 -1.92
N GLN A 119 5.38 0.20 -1.73
CA GLN A 119 4.90 1.18 -0.76
C GLN A 119 5.33 0.87 0.68
N LEU A 120 5.40 -0.40 1.04
CA LEU A 120 5.75 -0.82 2.40
C LEU A 120 7.26 -1.01 2.62
N GLU A 121 8.05 -1.05 1.56
CA GLU A 121 9.50 -1.27 1.65
C GLU A 121 10.31 0.03 1.69
N THR A 122 9.76 1.14 1.19
CA THR A 122 10.51 2.39 1.04
C THR A 122 9.63 3.61 1.32
N GLN A 123 10.24 4.74 1.69
CA GLN A 123 9.52 5.97 2.04
C GLN A 123 9.73 7.10 1.04
N SER A 124 10.88 7.15 0.34
CA SER A 124 11.17 8.21 -0.62
C SER A 124 10.75 7.82 -2.04
N GLU A 125 10.33 8.80 -2.85
CA GLU A 125 9.99 8.57 -4.26
C GLU A 125 11.14 7.94 -5.04
N GLU A 126 12.38 8.42 -4.84
CA GLU A 126 13.56 7.89 -5.51
C GLU A 126 13.81 6.42 -5.15
N ASP A 127 13.66 6.06 -3.87
CA ASP A 127 13.82 4.68 -3.43
C ASP A 127 12.68 3.79 -3.90
N MET A 128 11.44 4.29 -3.95
CA MET A 128 10.31 3.56 -4.55
C MET A 128 10.59 3.19 -6.01
N GLN A 129 11.13 4.11 -6.81
CA GLN A 129 11.50 3.84 -8.20
C GLN A 129 12.59 2.78 -8.32
N LYS A 130 13.62 2.83 -7.46
CA LYS A 130 14.70 1.84 -7.43
C LYS A 130 14.22 0.48 -6.90
N ALA A 131 13.40 0.46 -5.85
CA ALA A 131 12.83 -0.78 -5.29
C ALA A 131 11.91 -1.47 -6.29
N ALA A 132 11.03 -0.71 -6.97
CA ALA A 132 10.22 -1.23 -8.06
C ALA A 132 11.11 -1.89 -9.14
N ARG A 133 12.22 -1.25 -9.53
CA ARG A 133 13.17 -1.82 -10.48
C ARG A 133 13.83 -3.10 -9.94
N VAL A 134 14.22 -3.15 -8.66
CA VAL A 134 14.76 -4.37 -8.04
C VAL A 134 13.77 -5.52 -8.16
N PHE A 135 12.51 -5.30 -7.76
CA PHE A 135 11.48 -6.35 -7.80
C PHE A 135 11.19 -6.81 -9.23
N LEU A 136 11.08 -5.89 -10.19
CA LEU A 136 10.90 -6.23 -11.61
C LEU A 136 12.09 -7.02 -12.15
N ASN A 137 13.34 -6.62 -11.84
CA ASN A 137 14.52 -7.38 -12.23
C ASN A 137 14.56 -8.79 -11.61
N ARG A 138 14.06 -8.96 -10.39
CA ARG A 138 13.91 -10.28 -9.74
C ARG A 138 12.85 -11.12 -10.46
N LEU A 139 11.68 -10.54 -10.78
CA LEU A 139 10.63 -11.21 -11.55
C LEU A 139 11.15 -11.70 -12.91
N ASP A 140 11.85 -10.83 -13.66
CA ASP A 140 12.46 -11.15 -14.96
C ASP A 140 13.47 -12.31 -14.87
N LYS A 141 14.11 -12.48 -13.71
CA LYS A 141 15.08 -13.55 -13.43
C LYS A 141 14.48 -14.76 -12.70
N ASN A 142 13.17 -14.78 -12.50
CA ASN A 142 12.48 -15.79 -11.69
C ASN A 142 13.09 -15.95 -10.27
N MET A 143 13.55 -14.85 -9.70
CA MET A 143 14.02 -14.77 -8.32
C MET A 143 12.84 -14.50 -7.38
N PRO A 144 12.81 -15.11 -6.18
CA PRO A 144 11.80 -14.77 -5.18
C PRO A 144 11.92 -13.32 -4.72
N LEU A 145 10.80 -12.65 -4.47
CA LEU A 145 10.81 -11.22 -4.05
C LEU A 145 11.36 -11.04 -2.63
N GLN A 146 11.11 -11.99 -1.72
CA GLN A 146 11.63 -12.02 -0.36
C GLN A 146 11.31 -10.74 0.43
N SER A 147 10.05 -10.31 0.37
CA SER A 147 9.55 -9.18 1.15
C SER A 147 8.91 -9.67 2.44
N ASP A 148 9.39 -9.16 3.57
CA ASP A 148 8.81 -9.46 4.89
C ASP A 148 7.37 -8.94 4.99
N ALA A 149 7.04 -7.83 4.32
CA ALA A 149 5.70 -7.26 4.30
C ALA A 149 4.66 -8.24 3.73
N THR A 150 5.01 -9.04 2.72
CA THR A 150 4.14 -10.05 2.13
C THR A 150 3.86 -11.21 3.09
N VAL A 151 4.87 -11.66 3.82
CA VAL A 151 4.73 -12.70 4.86
C VAL A 151 3.86 -12.20 6.00
N ASN A 152 4.13 -11.00 6.50
CA ASN A 152 3.35 -10.37 7.56
C ASN A 152 1.87 -10.18 7.19
N TYR A 153 1.60 -9.85 5.93
CA TYR A 153 0.21 -9.77 5.46
C TYR A 153 -0.48 -11.13 5.52
N GLY A 154 0.14 -12.17 4.99
CA GLY A 154 -0.42 -13.53 4.92
C GLY A 154 -0.59 -14.20 6.29
N THR A 155 0.31 -13.94 7.24
CA THR A 155 0.25 -14.48 8.61
C THR A 155 -0.55 -13.61 9.57
N SER A 156 -1.16 -12.50 9.10
CA SER A 156 -1.81 -11.48 9.94
C SER A 156 -0.86 -10.88 11.00
N GLY A 157 0.45 -10.93 10.76
CA GLY A 157 1.47 -10.32 11.61
C GLY A 157 1.41 -8.80 11.56
N GLU A 158 1.86 -8.18 12.66
CA GLU A 158 1.95 -6.71 12.79
C GLU A 158 3.41 -6.25 13.00
N THR A 159 4.36 -7.18 12.94
CA THR A 159 5.79 -6.91 13.17
C THR A 159 6.47 -6.42 11.89
N VAL A 160 7.51 -5.59 12.06
CA VAL A 160 8.32 -5.07 10.92
C VAL A 160 9.20 -6.17 10.32
N THR A 161 9.63 -7.14 11.12
CA THR A 161 10.48 -8.26 10.71
C THR A 161 9.75 -9.59 10.84
N THR A 162 10.17 -10.58 10.06
CA THR A 162 9.61 -11.93 10.11
C THR A 162 10.61 -12.93 10.69
N THR A 163 10.08 -13.92 11.40
CA THR A 163 10.86 -15.07 11.90
C THR A 163 11.07 -16.11 10.81
N ASP A 164 12.05 -17.00 10.99
CA ASP A 164 12.26 -18.11 10.04
C ASP A 164 11.01 -19.01 9.90
N ALA A 165 10.30 -19.26 11.00
CA ALA A 165 9.05 -20.02 10.97
C ALA A 165 7.94 -19.33 10.14
N GLN A 166 7.84 -18.00 10.20
CA GLN A 166 6.88 -17.25 9.37
C GLN A 166 7.29 -17.26 7.88
N ARG A 167 8.60 -17.24 7.57
CA ARG A 167 9.10 -17.36 6.20
C ARG A 167 8.91 -18.76 5.60
N GLU A 168 8.71 -19.77 6.44
CA GLU A 168 8.37 -21.15 6.02
C GLU A 168 6.85 -21.39 5.95
N ASP A 169 6.03 -20.43 6.39
CA ASP A 169 4.56 -20.54 6.38
C ASP A 169 4.01 -20.73 4.96
N ASP A 170 3.06 -21.65 4.83
CA ASP A 170 2.46 -22.05 3.56
C ASP A 170 1.22 -21.18 3.27
N ASN A 171 1.45 -19.88 3.07
CA ASN A 171 0.41 -18.97 2.63
C ASN A 171 0.73 -18.37 1.25
N PRO A 172 -0.28 -18.06 0.42
CA PRO A 172 -0.10 -17.63 -0.96
C PRO A 172 0.53 -16.23 -1.12
N TYR A 173 0.71 -15.49 -0.03
CA TYR A 173 1.41 -14.20 -0.04
C TYR A 173 2.90 -14.34 0.25
N ASN A 174 3.38 -15.53 0.66
CA ASN A 174 4.77 -15.72 1.09
C ASN A 174 5.76 -15.71 -0.09
N THR A 175 6.36 -14.55 -0.36
CA THR A 175 7.32 -14.35 -1.44
C THR A 175 8.74 -14.85 -1.14
N TYR A 176 8.99 -15.46 0.01
CA TYR A 176 10.19 -16.27 0.27
C TYR A 176 10.03 -17.67 -0.28
N ARG A 177 8.81 -18.21 -0.20
CA ARG A 177 8.50 -19.60 -0.60
C ARG A 177 8.07 -19.70 -2.06
N TYR A 178 7.27 -18.76 -2.52
CA TYR A 178 6.70 -18.74 -3.86
C TYR A 178 7.36 -17.66 -4.72
N PRO A 179 8.01 -18.03 -5.85
CA PRO A 179 8.52 -17.04 -6.80
C PRO A 179 7.36 -16.34 -7.51
N GLY A 180 7.60 -15.12 -7.98
CA GLY A 180 6.57 -14.30 -8.61
C GLY A 180 5.93 -13.30 -7.66
N LEU A 181 4.83 -12.69 -8.10
CA LEU A 181 4.01 -11.80 -7.27
C LEU A 181 3.17 -12.63 -6.29
N PRO A 182 2.85 -12.09 -5.11
CA PRO A 182 1.81 -12.65 -4.26
C PRO A 182 0.46 -12.62 -4.98
N VAL A 183 -0.53 -13.36 -4.46
CA VAL A 183 -1.85 -13.50 -5.09
C VAL A 183 -2.67 -12.21 -5.18
N GLY A 184 -2.24 -11.15 -4.52
CA GLY A 184 -2.89 -9.85 -4.55
C GLY A 184 -2.15 -8.80 -3.72
N PRO A 185 -2.63 -7.54 -3.73
CA PRO A 185 -2.08 -6.46 -2.94
C PRO A 185 -2.08 -6.76 -1.44
N ILE A 186 -1.17 -6.13 -0.70
CA ILE A 186 -0.99 -6.28 0.75
C ILE A 186 -1.29 -4.99 1.54
N GLY A 187 -1.77 -3.97 0.85
CA GLY A 187 -2.17 -2.67 1.36
C GLY A 187 -2.50 -1.73 0.21
N SER A 188 -2.94 -0.53 0.53
CA SER A 188 -3.37 0.48 -0.44
C SER A 188 -2.17 1.36 -0.86
N PRO A 189 -1.64 1.21 -2.09
CA PRO A 189 -0.51 2.01 -2.55
C PRO A 189 -0.95 3.41 -2.93
N GLY A 190 -0.04 4.39 -2.75
CA GLY A 190 -0.20 5.75 -3.26
C GLY A 190 0.17 5.88 -4.75
N ALA A 191 -0.13 7.04 -5.32
CA ALA A 191 0.15 7.35 -6.73
C ALA A 191 1.64 7.18 -7.10
N VAL A 192 2.54 7.55 -6.20
CA VAL A 192 4.00 7.46 -6.43
C VAL A 192 4.44 6.01 -6.58
N ALA A 193 3.98 5.11 -5.71
CA ALA A 193 4.31 3.68 -5.78
C ALA A 193 3.73 3.02 -7.03
N ILE A 194 2.48 3.37 -7.42
CA ILE A 194 1.84 2.88 -8.64
C ILE A 194 2.66 3.32 -9.87
N LYS A 195 3.01 4.60 -9.95
CA LYS A 195 3.81 5.15 -11.05
C LYS A 195 5.21 4.52 -11.10
N ALA A 196 5.86 4.32 -9.95
CA ALA A 196 7.18 3.69 -9.87
C ALA A 196 7.21 2.27 -10.45
N VAL A 197 6.11 1.53 -10.27
CA VAL A 197 5.97 0.17 -10.83
C VAL A 197 5.63 0.20 -12.33
N PHE A 198 4.75 1.11 -12.75
CA PHE A 198 4.30 1.17 -14.14
C PHE A 198 5.34 1.81 -15.08
N GLU A 199 6.04 2.84 -14.60
CA GLU A 199 7.10 3.56 -15.31
C GLU A 199 8.43 3.49 -14.55
N PRO A 200 9.00 2.29 -14.34
CA PRO A 200 10.18 2.13 -13.50
C PRO A 200 11.43 2.71 -14.17
N ILE A 201 12.31 3.31 -13.37
CA ILE A 201 13.63 3.76 -13.84
C ILE A 201 14.48 2.56 -14.29
N ALA A 202 15.42 2.81 -15.20
CA ALA A 202 16.39 1.80 -15.60
C ALA A 202 17.45 1.60 -14.52
N GLY A 203 17.86 0.33 -14.31
CA GLY A 203 18.93 0.01 -13.36
C GLY A 203 19.15 -1.49 -13.23
N PRO A 204 20.36 -1.92 -12.84
CA PRO A 204 20.76 -3.32 -12.78
C PRO A 204 20.55 -3.97 -11.40
N TRP A 205 19.96 -3.24 -10.43
CA TRP A 205 19.88 -3.66 -9.04
C TRP A 205 19.04 -4.91 -8.85
N LEU A 206 19.49 -5.76 -7.91
CA LEU A 206 18.80 -6.98 -7.48
C LEU A 206 18.56 -7.04 -5.98
N TYR A 207 19.22 -6.14 -5.21
CA TYR A 207 19.16 -6.11 -3.75
C TYR A 207 19.14 -4.67 -3.26
N PHE A 208 18.51 -4.44 -2.11
CA PHE A 208 18.61 -3.19 -1.37
C PHE A 208 18.57 -3.46 0.13
N VAL A 209 19.03 -2.53 0.91
CA VAL A 209 18.93 -2.52 2.36
C VAL A 209 19.02 -1.09 2.87
N THR A 210 18.15 -0.71 3.78
CA THR A 210 18.23 0.55 4.52
C THR A 210 19.32 0.41 5.57
N ILE A 211 20.39 1.18 5.47
CA ILE A 211 21.57 1.08 6.34
C ILE A 211 21.51 2.02 7.54
N ASN A 212 20.58 2.99 7.54
CA ASN A 212 20.34 3.94 8.60
C ASN A 212 18.84 4.21 8.70
N LEU A 213 18.19 3.76 9.78
CA LEU A 213 16.73 3.91 9.95
C LEU A 213 16.33 5.33 10.30
N GLU A 214 17.22 6.13 10.92
CA GLU A 214 16.95 7.53 11.27
C GLU A 214 16.85 8.42 10.03
N THR A 215 17.75 8.23 9.06
CA THR A 215 17.79 9.02 7.82
C THR A 215 17.02 8.39 6.66
N GLY A 216 16.68 7.10 6.74
CA GLY A 216 16.09 6.31 5.66
C GLY A 216 17.11 5.97 4.55
N GLU A 217 18.43 6.14 4.78
CA GLU A 217 19.45 5.89 3.76
C GLU A 217 19.40 4.43 3.30
N THR A 218 19.06 4.22 2.02
CA THR A 218 18.90 2.90 1.40
C THR A 218 19.93 2.71 0.30
N ILE A 219 20.65 1.59 0.33
CA ILE A 219 21.67 1.23 -0.65
C ILE A 219 21.19 0.11 -1.55
N PHE A 220 21.28 0.34 -2.86
CA PHE A 220 20.90 -0.59 -3.92
C PHE A 220 22.16 -1.22 -4.53
N THR A 221 22.14 -2.56 -4.71
CA THR A 221 23.30 -3.32 -5.19
C THR A 221 22.91 -4.36 -6.23
N ASN A 222 23.89 -4.76 -7.07
CA ASN A 222 23.67 -5.67 -8.18
C ASN A 222 23.97 -7.12 -7.81
N THR A 223 24.86 -7.35 -6.83
CA THR A 223 25.30 -8.69 -6.42
C THR A 223 24.97 -8.95 -4.96
N TYR A 224 24.76 -10.22 -4.63
CA TYR A 224 24.56 -10.64 -3.25
C TYR A 224 25.80 -10.37 -2.35
N ALA A 225 27.00 -10.48 -2.92
CA ALA A 225 28.23 -10.17 -2.18
C ALA A 225 28.29 -8.70 -1.74
N ASP A 226 27.95 -7.76 -2.64
CA ASP A 226 27.88 -6.34 -2.32
C ASP A 226 26.76 -6.04 -1.32
N HIS A 227 25.61 -6.70 -1.47
CA HIS A 227 24.50 -6.59 -0.51
C HIS A 227 24.94 -7.00 0.91
N LEU A 228 25.64 -8.13 1.08
CA LEU A 228 26.12 -8.58 2.38
C LEU A 228 27.08 -7.56 3.05
N VAL A 229 27.84 -6.80 2.26
CA VAL A 229 28.67 -5.71 2.81
C VAL A 229 27.79 -4.62 3.40
N GLN A 230 26.67 -4.26 2.75
CA GLN A 230 25.76 -3.24 3.25
C GLN A 230 24.96 -3.74 4.45
N VAL A 231 24.54 -5.01 4.46
CA VAL A 231 23.89 -5.64 5.62
C VAL A 231 24.78 -5.56 6.87
N LYS A 232 26.10 -5.74 6.74
CA LYS A 232 27.03 -5.57 7.85
C LYS A 232 27.08 -4.13 8.37
N LYS A 233 26.96 -3.13 7.48
CA LYS A 233 26.85 -1.71 7.90
C LYS A 233 25.56 -1.47 8.68
N PHE A 234 24.42 -1.96 8.18
CA PHE A 234 23.16 -1.89 8.90
C PHE A 234 23.23 -2.53 10.29
N GLN A 235 23.79 -3.74 10.39
CA GLN A 235 23.99 -4.41 11.68
C GLN A 235 24.92 -3.63 12.62
N ALA A 236 25.95 -2.94 12.08
CA ALA A 236 26.82 -2.09 12.88
C ALA A 236 26.08 -0.83 13.36
N TRP A 237 25.23 -0.25 12.50
CA TRP A 237 24.39 0.88 12.86
C TRP A 237 23.37 0.51 13.95
N LEU A 238 22.68 -0.62 13.83
CA LEU A 238 21.76 -1.12 14.88
C LEU A 238 22.46 -1.33 16.23
N ARG A 239 23.67 -1.87 16.23
CA ARG A 239 24.45 -2.02 17.49
C ARG A 239 24.82 -0.68 18.14
N ALA A 240 24.99 0.36 17.33
CA ALA A 240 25.28 1.72 17.81
C ALA A 240 24.03 2.50 18.25
N ASN A 241 22.84 2.07 17.79
CA ASN A 241 21.54 2.72 18.02
C ASN A 241 20.53 1.68 18.55
N PRO A 242 20.71 1.16 19.78
CA PRO A 242 19.90 0.05 20.30
C PRO A 242 18.41 0.38 20.47
N GLU A 243 18.04 1.64 20.51
CA GLU A 243 16.66 2.13 20.56
C GLU A 243 15.84 1.81 19.29
N TRP A 244 16.50 1.38 18.23
CA TRP A 244 15.89 0.98 16.96
C TRP A 244 15.78 -0.55 16.76
N ASN A 245 16.08 -1.33 17.81
CA ASN A 245 16.07 -2.80 17.75
C ASN A 245 14.72 -3.43 18.16
N ASP A 246 13.70 -2.64 18.51
CA ASP A 246 12.38 -3.12 18.97
C ASP A 246 11.41 -3.38 17.81
#